data_54b46a9a7cfa1df1c37517ce318df153
#
_entry.id   54b46a9a7cfa1df1c37517ce318df153
#
_cell.length_a   1.000
_cell.length_b   1.000
_cell.length_c   1.000
_cell.angle_alpha   90.00
_cell.angle_beta   90.00
_cell.angle_gamma   90.00
#
_symmetry.space_group_name_H-M   'P 1'
#
loop_
_entity.id
_entity.type
_entity.pdbx_description
1 polymer ?
#
loop_
_entity_poly.entity_id
_entity_poly.type
_entity_poly.pdbx_seq_one_letter_code
_entity_poly.pdbx_strand_id
1 'polypeptide(L)'
;MSIFCPINLSFKAKFILVSILCLAPLLFFFAMLSQQQWQIVENANYKHNASSFIVPLRKLTEHVAQTRGMTNVYLNGNQKIKSKVEQKRQQVEQDFQHLLSVDKELQAVLTTNGLPRNLYSRWQEITQKAFTGQAKEIFSQYTQLIGDILNFMDTIGREGRMLQDSDPANSYLINSLLHTIPNQV
;
A
#
# COMPACT_ATOMS: atom_id res chain seq x y z
N MET A 1 -51.40 36.50 14.72
CA MET A 1 -52.05 36.34 13.42
C MET A 1 -51.87 34.91 12.99
N SER A 2 -52.85 34.08 13.37
CA SER A 2 -52.77 32.58 13.24
C SER A 2 -53.29 32.19 11.85
N ILE A 3 -52.43 31.77 10.97
CA ILE A 3 -52.83 31.14 9.71
C ILE A 3 -52.90 29.63 9.93
N PHE A 4 -53.91 29.19 10.68
CA PHE A 4 -54.32 27.78 10.71
C PHE A 4 -55.47 27.62 9.69
N CYS A 5 -55.14 27.33 8.45
CA CYS A 5 -56.16 26.94 7.48
C CYS A 5 -56.53 25.45 7.77
N PRO A 6 -57.79 25.16 8.15
CA PRO A 6 -58.16 23.76 8.40
C PRO A 6 -58.31 23.05 7.05
N ILE A 7 -57.27 22.31 6.68
CA ILE A 7 -57.30 21.44 5.52
C ILE A 7 -58.29 20.31 5.82
N ASN A 8 -59.49 20.39 5.21
CA ASN A 8 -60.53 19.43 5.39
C ASN A 8 -60.28 18.19 4.54
N LEU A 9 -59.22 17.42 4.96
CA LEU A 9 -58.80 16.17 4.33
C LEU A 9 -59.69 15.01 4.76
N SER A 10 -60.09 14.15 3.81
CA SER A 10 -60.74 12.89 4.08
C SER A 10 -59.91 12.06 5.10
N PHE A 11 -60.58 11.24 5.93
CA PHE A 11 -59.93 10.41 6.93
C PHE A 11 -58.79 9.55 6.32
N LYS A 12 -59.01 8.98 5.12
CA LYS A 12 -57.98 8.26 4.36
C LYS A 12 -56.76 9.10 4.02
N ALA A 13 -56.97 10.35 3.58
CA ALA A 13 -55.87 11.26 3.26
C ALA A 13 -55.06 11.68 4.48
N LYS A 14 -55.67 11.87 5.65
CA LYS A 14 -54.96 12.12 6.93
C LYS A 14 -54.09 10.96 7.31
N PHE A 15 -54.58 9.73 7.15
CA PHE A 15 -53.83 8.50 7.47
C PHE A 15 -52.62 8.33 6.54
N ILE A 16 -52.76 8.57 5.24
CA ILE A 16 -51.67 8.54 4.26
C ILE A 16 -50.63 9.61 4.57
N LEU A 17 -51.03 10.83 4.94
CA LEU A 17 -50.15 11.94 5.26
C LEU A 17 -49.29 11.61 6.51
N VAL A 18 -49.89 11.07 7.55
CA VAL A 18 -49.18 10.64 8.77
C VAL A 18 -48.21 9.50 8.45
N SER A 19 -48.63 8.53 7.61
CA SER A 19 -47.77 7.41 7.19
C SER A 19 -46.54 7.92 6.40
N ILE A 20 -46.72 8.84 5.47
CA ILE A 20 -45.63 9.46 4.72
C ILE A 20 -44.69 10.24 5.64
N LEU A 21 -45.24 11.00 6.60
CA LEU A 21 -44.47 11.80 7.55
C LEU A 21 -43.59 10.90 8.46
N CYS A 22 -44.07 9.71 8.80
CA CYS A 22 -43.30 8.74 9.60
C CYS A 22 -42.30 7.94 8.76
N LEU A 23 -42.65 7.56 7.52
CA LEU A 23 -41.80 6.74 6.66
C LEU A 23 -40.68 7.55 5.98
N ALA A 24 -40.92 8.81 5.62
CA ALA A 24 -39.92 9.64 4.97
C ALA A 24 -38.60 9.78 5.74
N PRO A 25 -38.61 10.11 7.06
CA PRO A 25 -37.37 10.18 7.84
C PRO A 25 -36.68 8.82 7.98
N LEU A 26 -37.44 7.73 8.10
CA LEU A 26 -36.87 6.39 8.18
C LEU A 26 -36.14 6.00 6.88
N LEU A 27 -36.74 6.26 5.74
CA LEU A 27 -36.12 6.03 4.42
C LEU A 27 -34.88 6.92 4.22
N PHE A 28 -34.93 8.19 4.69
CA PHE A 28 -33.80 9.10 4.64
C PHE A 28 -32.63 8.59 5.48
N PHE A 29 -32.87 8.18 6.73
CA PHE A 29 -31.85 7.61 7.59
C PHE A 29 -31.29 6.29 7.03
N PHE A 30 -32.14 5.44 6.48
CA PHE A 30 -31.71 4.21 5.85
C PHE A 30 -30.80 4.47 4.63
N ALA A 31 -31.17 5.43 3.78
CA ALA A 31 -30.33 5.83 2.65
C ALA A 31 -28.98 6.41 3.10
N MET A 32 -28.98 7.26 4.13
CA MET A 32 -27.77 7.82 4.71
C MET A 32 -26.85 6.76 5.31
N LEU A 33 -27.38 5.81 6.05
CA LEU A 33 -26.61 4.70 6.62
C LEU A 33 -26.05 3.78 5.54
N SER A 34 -26.84 3.50 4.47
CA SER A 34 -26.38 2.71 3.35
C SER A 34 -25.18 3.35 2.64
N GLN A 35 -25.19 4.67 2.41
CA GLN A 35 -24.06 5.37 1.81
C GLN A 35 -22.77 5.26 2.66
N GLN A 36 -22.87 5.36 3.99
CA GLN A 36 -21.71 5.19 4.87
C GLN A 36 -21.12 3.78 4.79
N GLN A 37 -21.95 2.75 4.70
CA GLN A 37 -21.51 1.36 4.60
C GLN A 37 -20.72 1.11 3.30
N TRP A 38 -21.15 1.66 2.17
CA TRP A 38 -20.44 1.52 0.90
C TRP A 38 -19.03 2.12 0.94
N GLN A 39 -18.86 3.29 1.55
CA GLN A 39 -17.54 3.92 1.71
C GLN A 39 -16.59 3.10 2.60
N ILE A 40 -17.12 2.46 3.64
CA ILE A 40 -16.30 1.60 4.53
C ILE A 40 -15.79 0.38 3.76
N VAL A 41 -16.65 -0.28 3.00
CA VAL A 41 -16.27 -1.47 2.21
C VAL A 41 -15.25 -1.10 1.13
N GLU A 42 -15.46 0.00 0.42
CA GLU A 42 -14.54 0.47 -0.61
C GLU A 42 -13.15 0.78 -0.01
N ASN A 43 -13.09 1.52 1.09
CA ASN A 43 -11.84 1.83 1.78
C ASN A 43 -11.13 0.57 2.31
N ALA A 44 -11.88 -0.43 2.80
CA ALA A 44 -11.31 -1.70 3.24
C ALA A 44 -10.63 -2.46 2.09
N ASN A 45 -11.24 -2.47 0.90
CA ASN A 45 -10.67 -3.08 -0.30
C ASN A 45 -9.38 -2.38 -0.75
N TYR A 46 -9.34 -1.03 -0.75
CA TYR A 46 -8.11 -0.29 -1.07
C TYR A 46 -6.99 -0.60 -0.09
N LYS A 47 -7.28 -0.62 1.21
CA LYS A 47 -6.30 -0.99 2.26
C LYS A 47 -5.79 -2.42 2.10
N HIS A 48 -6.67 -3.36 1.82
CA HIS A 48 -6.30 -4.76 1.60
C HIS A 48 -5.36 -4.90 0.41
N ASN A 49 -5.69 -4.29 -0.72
CA ASN A 49 -4.89 -4.33 -1.93
C ASN A 49 -3.52 -3.66 -1.73
N ALA A 50 -3.47 -2.50 -1.06
CA ALA A 50 -2.21 -1.84 -0.72
C ALA A 50 -1.35 -2.71 0.22
N SER A 51 -1.94 -3.36 1.21
CA SER A 51 -1.23 -4.27 2.11
C SER A 51 -0.57 -5.43 1.36
N SER A 52 -1.20 -5.93 0.30
CA SER A 52 -0.64 -6.98 -0.55
C SER A 52 0.65 -6.57 -1.26
N PHE A 53 0.88 -5.27 -1.48
CA PHE A 53 2.15 -4.73 -1.96
C PHE A 53 3.14 -4.42 -0.84
N ILE A 54 2.69 -3.84 0.27
CA ILE A 54 3.56 -3.36 1.35
C ILE A 54 4.36 -4.51 1.97
N VAL A 55 3.74 -5.66 2.21
CA VAL A 55 4.41 -6.82 2.81
C VAL A 55 5.56 -7.35 1.94
N PRO A 56 5.36 -7.63 0.62
CA PRO A 56 6.45 -8.01 -0.28
C PRO A 56 7.53 -6.91 -0.42
N LEU A 57 7.15 -5.63 -0.52
CA LEU A 57 8.11 -4.52 -0.65
C LEU A 57 9.00 -4.40 0.58
N ARG A 58 8.46 -4.57 1.76
CA ARG A 58 9.23 -4.55 3.00
C ARG A 58 10.26 -5.67 3.05
N LYS A 59 9.84 -6.91 2.71
CA LYS A 59 10.72 -8.07 2.64
C LYS A 59 11.82 -7.88 1.59
N LEU A 60 11.45 -7.35 0.42
CA LEU A 60 12.38 -7.00 -0.63
C LEU A 60 13.43 -5.98 -0.17
N THR A 61 12.99 -4.90 0.50
CA THR A 61 13.87 -3.87 1.07
C THR A 61 14.90 -4.49 2.02
N GLU A 62 14.47 -5.33 2.95
CA GLU A 62 15.34 -6.03 3.90
C GLU A 62 16.38 -6.89 3.18
N HIS A 63 15.96 -7.73 2.23
CA HIS A 63 16.87 -8.63 1.53
C HIS A 63 17.85 -7.87 0.61
N VAL A 64 17.41 -6.78 -0.03
CA VAL A 64 18.30 -5.91 -0.82
C VAL A 64 19.33 -5.23 0.09
N ALA A 65 18.94 -4.74 1.26
CA ALA A 65 19.85 -4.13 2.22
C ALA A 65 20.88 -5.13 2.76
N GLN A 66 20.47 -6.36 3.08
CA GLN A 66 21.37 -7.44 3.46
C GLN A 66 22.32 -7.81 2.32
N THR A 67 21.84 -7.85 1.07
CA THR A 67 22.67 -8.12 -0.11
C THR A 67 23.70 -7.02 -0.30
N ARG A 68 23.31 -5.73 -0.15
CA ARG A 68 24.22 -4.58 -0.18
C ARG A 68 25.37 -4.76 0.80
N GLY A 69 25.06 -5.04 2.06
CA GLY A 69 26.06 -5.22 3.13
C GLY A 69 27.02 -6.38 2.82
N MET A 70 26.48 -7.54 2.45
CA MET A 70 27.31 -8.70 2.14
C MET A 70 28.14 -8.51 0.86
N THR A 71 27.61 -7.88 -0.18
CA THR A 71 28.35 -7.57 -1.41
C THR A 71 29.49 -6.60 -1.12
N ASN A 72 29.28 -5.61 -0.25
CA ASN A 72 30.32 -4.68 0.16
C ASN A 72 31.46 -5.41 0.91
N VAL A 73 31.16 -6.33 1.81
CA VAL A 73 32.14 -7.16 2.51
C VAL A 73 32.95 -8.02 1.53
N TYR A 74 32.27 -8.60 0.53
CA TYR A 74 32.93 -9.39 -0.52
C TYR A 74 33.91 -8.53 -1.34
N LEU A 75 33.48 -7.38 -1.83
CA LEU A 75 34.28 -6.48 -2.67
C LEU A 75 35.46 -5.87 -1.91
N ASN A 76 35.38 -5.76 -0.58
CA ASN A 76 36.49 -5.35 0.27
C ASN A 76 37.43 -6.53 0.67
N GLY A 77 37.38 -7.66 -0.04
CA GLY A 77 38.37 -8.72 0.03
C GLY A 77 37.93 -10.02 0.73
N ASN A 78 36.78 -10.08 1.36
CA ASN A 78 36.30 -11.32 1.97
C ASN A 78 35.65 -12.26 0.97
N GLN A 79 36.48 -13.00 0.21
CA GLN A 79 36.01 -13.96 -0.82
C GLN A 79 35.16 -15.12 -0.25
N LYS A 80 35.28 -15.44 1.03
CA LYS A 80 34.57 -16.57 1.67
C LYS A 80 33.07 -16.37 1.73
N ILE A 81 32.61 -15.11 1.66
CA ILE A 81 31.17 -14.79 1.76
C ILE A 81 30.43 -14.91 0.41
N LYS A 82 31.12 -15.18 -0.71
CA LYS A 82 30.54 -15.20 -2.06
C LYS A 82 29.29 -16.05 -2.16
N SER A 83 29.33 -17.27 -1.66
CA SER A 83 28.17 -18.18 -1.72
C SER A 83 26.96 -17.65 -0.94
N LYS A 84 27.19 -16.96 0.19
CA LYS A 84 26.11 -16.31 0.95
C LYS A 84 25.51 -15.13 0.20
N VAL A 85 26.32 -14.33 -0.50
CA VAL A 85 25.84 -13.25 -1.37
C VAL A 85 24.96 -13.83 -2.49
N GLU A 86 25.41 -14.89 -3.15
CA GLU A 86 24.65 -15.55 -4.22
C GLU A 86 23.32 -16.11 -3.71
N GLN A 87 23.32 -16.78 -2.55
CA GLN A 87 22.09 -17.26 -1.93
C GLN A 87 21.12 -16.13 -1.59
N LYS A 88 21.62 -15.01 -1.06
CA LYS A 88 20.78 -13.83 -0.75
C LYS A 88 20.24 -13.18 -2.02
N ARG A 89 21.04 -13.12 -3.08
CA ARG A 89 20.58 -12.63 -4.40
C ARG A 89 19.43 -13.47 -4.96
N GLN A 90 19.48 -14.80 -4.79
CA GLN A 90 18.37 -15.68 -5.18
C GLN A 90 17.09 -15.38 -4.38
N GLN A 91 17.20 -15.05 -3.09
CA GLN A 91 16.05 -14.65 -2.29
C GLN A 91 15.44 -13.32 -2.80
N VAL A 92 16.27 -12.34 -3.11
CA VAL A 92 15.81 -11.08 -3.71
C VAL A 92 15.12 -11.32 -5.06
N GLU A 93 15.66 -12.21 -5.87
CA GLU A 93 15.04 -12.59 -7.14
C GLU A 93 13.63 -13.16 -6.93
N GLN A 94 13.45 -14.05 -5.96
CA GLN A 94 12.14 -14.61 -5.60
C GLN A 94 11.18 -13.52 -5.09
N ASP A 95 11.67 -12.57 -4.30
CA ASP A 95 10.86 -11.45 -3.81
C ASP A 95 10.40 -10.55 -4.95
N PHE A 96 11.25 -10.27 -5.96
CA PHE A 96 10.86 -9.54 -7.15
C PHE A 96 9.83 -10.30 -8.00
N GLN A 97 9.99 -11.60 -8.19
CA GLN A 97 9.00 -12.41 -8.92
C GLN A 97 7.64 -12.39 -8.22
N HIS A 98 7.64 -12.46 -6.88
CA HIS A 98 6.40 -12.33 -6.10
C HIS A 98 5.80 -10.91 -6.24
N LEU A 99 6.60 -9.85 -6.15
CA LEU A 99 6.13 -8.48 -6.35
C LEU A 99 5.51 -8.27 -7.74
N LEU A 100 6.15 -8.82 -8.78
CA LEU A 100 5.63 -8.74 -10.16
C LEU A 100 4.31 -9.52 -10.34
N SER A 101 4.12 -10.65 -9.62
CA SER A 101 2.84 -11.36 -9.63
C SER A 101 1.73 -10.54 -8.98
N VAL A 102 2.01 -9.90 -7.83
CA VAL A 102 1.07 -8.99 -7.17
C VAL A 102 0.72 -7.79 -8.06
N ASP A 103 1.72 -7.20 -8.73
CA ASP A 103 1.51 -6.10 -9.68
C ASP A 103 0.56 -6.50 -10.81
N LYS A 104 0.74 -7.70 -11.37
CA LYS A 104 -0.13 -8.23 -12.42
C LYS A 104 -1.58 -8.46 -11.94
N GLU A 105 -1.75 -8.94 -10.73
CA GLU A 105 -3.08 -9.22 -10.15
C GLU A 105 -3.83 -7.92 -9.82
N LEU A 106 -3.13 -6.90 -9.35
CA LEU A 106 -3.74 -5.66 -8.83
C LEU A 106 -3.67 -4.48 -9.81
N GLN A 107 -3.13 -4.65 -11.02
CA GLN A 107 -2.99 -3.57 -12.02
C GLN A 107 -4.31 -2.90 -12.43
N ALA A 108 -5.46 -3.57 -12.24
CA ALA A 108 -6.78 -3.01 -12.51
C ALA A 108 -7.28 -2.08 -11.38
N VAL A 109 -6.68 -2.17 -10.20
CA VAL A 109 -7.15 -1.48 -8.98
C VAL A 109 -6.15 -0.43 -8.50
N LEU A 110 -4.85 -0.70 -8.63
CA LEU A 110 -3.76 0.19 -8.21
C LEU A 110 -2.87 0.53 -9.41
N THR A 111 -2.63 1.81 -9.62
CA THR A 111 -1.82 2.29 -10.74
C THR A 111 -0.35 2.35 -10.35
N THR A 112 0.41 1.30 -10.65
CA THR A 112 1.84 1.20 -10.31
C THR A 112 2.76 1.85 -11.35
N ASN A 113 2.23 2.25 -12.53
CA ASN A 113 2.98 2.87 -13.63
C ASN A 113 4.23 2.07 -14.05
N GLY A 114 4.21 0.74 -13.87
CA GLY A 114 5.33 -0.13 -14.21
C GLY A 114 6.54 -0.02 -13.28
N LEU A 115 6.42 0.64 -12.13
CA LEU A 115 7.49 0.78 -11.14
C LEU A 115 8.09 -0.56 -10.69
N PRO A 116 7.32 -1.64 -10.42
CA PRO A 116 7.90 -2.93 -10.04
C PRO A 116 8.86 -3.49 -11.10
N ARG A 117 8.55 -3.34 -12.38
CA ARG A 117 9.42 -3.77 -13.49
C ARG A 117 10.68 -2.93 -13.59
N ASN A 118 10.58 -1.61 -13.39
CA ASN A 118 11.72 -0.71 -13.39
C ASN A 118 12.68 -1.02 -12.23
N LEU A 119 12.16 -1.27 -11.03
CA LEU A 119 12.95 -1.68 -9.87
C LEU A 119 13.66 -3.02 -10.14
N TYR A 120 12.97 -3.97 -10.74
CA TYR A 120 13.55 -5.26 -11.10
C TYR A 120 14.67 -5.12 -12.16
N SER A 121 14.48 -4.31 -13.20
CA SER A 121 15.52 -4.05 -14.21
C SER A 121 16.78 -3.43 -13.58
N ARG A 122 16.61 -2.47 -12.66
CA ARG A 122 17.75 -1.88 -11.93
C ARG A 122 18.45 -2.90 -11.04
N TRP A 123 17.71 -3.77 -10.36
CA TRP A 123 18.29 -4.88 -9.62
C TRP A 123 19.16 -5.77 -10.51
N GLN A 124 18.66 -6.14 -11.68
CA GLN A 124 19.41 -6.97 -12.63
C GLN A 124 20.71 -6.28 -13.09
N GLU A 125 20.67 -4.98 -13.40
CA GLU A 125 21.87 -4.20 -13.78
C GLU A 125 22.92 -4.19 -12.66
N ILE A 126 22.52 -3.95 -11.41
CA ILE A 126 23.42 -3.97 -10.26
C ILE A 126 24.05 -5.35 -10.09
N THR A 127 23.23 -6.40 -10.19
CA THR A 127 23.70 -7.77 -9.93
C THR A 127 24.68 -8.28 -10.98
N GLN A 128 24.61 -7.80 -12.24
CA GLN A 128 25.59 -8.13 -13.27
C GLN A 128 27.01 -7.65 -12.90
N LYS A 129 27.12 -6.53 -12.19
CA LYS A 129 28.40 -5.90 -11.80
C LYS A 129 28.78 -6.17 -10.35
N ALA A 130 27.93 -6.85 -9.58
CA ALA A 130 28.05 -6.95 -8.12
C ALA A 130 29.34 -7.61 -7.60
N PHE A 131 30.01 -8.44 -8.42
CA PHE A 131 31.26 -9.10 -8.03
C PHE A 131 32.51 -8.52 -8.69
N THR A 132 32.35 -7.59 -9.64
CA THR A 132 33.46 -7.04 -10.45
C THR A 132 33.57 -5.53 -10.36
N GLY A 133 32.51 -4.85 -9.88
CA GLY A 133 32.47 -3.40 -9.76
C GLY A 133 33.26 -2.85 -8.59
N GLN A 134 33.43 -1.54 -8.54
CA GLN A 134 34.03 -0.87 -7.39
C GLN A 134 33.07 -0.91 -6.18
N ALA A 135 33.57 -1.28 -5.01
CA ALA A 135 32.77 -1.45 -3.80
C ALA A 135 31.87 -0.22 -3.48
N LYS A 136 32.45 1.00 -3.56
CA LYS A 136 31.72 2.25 -3.30
C LYS A 136 30.59 2.49 -4.31
N GLU A 137 30.81 2.20 -5.58
CA GLU A 137 29.81 2.39 -6.63
C GLU A 137 28.66 1.39 -6.47
N ILE A 138 28.98 0.12 -6.30
CA ILE A 138 27.96 -0.94 -6.10
C ILE A 138 27.14 -0.68 -4.85
N PHE A 139 27.78 -0.27 -3.75
CA PHE A 139 27.08 0.10 -2.52
C PHE A 139 26.11 1.27 -2.74
N SER A 140 26.53 2.30 -3.49
CA SER A 140 25.69 3.45 -3.84
C SER A 140 24.48 3.04 -4.68
N GLN A 141 24.70 2.18 -5.69
CA GLN A 141 23.61 1.69 -6.56
C GLN A 141 22.56 0.89 -5.78
N TYR A 142 22.98 0.01 -4.86
CA TYR A 142 22.04 -0.69 -3.97
C TYR A 142 21.30 0.29 -3.04
N THR A 143 21.98 1.31 -2.53
CA THR A 143 21.36 2.33 -1.66
C THR A 143 20.29 3.11 -2.40
N GLN A 144 20.54 3.48 -3.67
CA GLN A 144 19.54 4.14 -4.52
C GLN A 144 18.36 3.21 -4.79
N LEU A 145 18.60 1.93 -5.11
CA LEU A 145 17.53 0.97 -5.31
C LEU A 145 16.64 0.82 -4.06
N ILE A 146 17.23 0.77 -2.87
CA ILE A 146 16.49 0.75 -1.60
C ILE A 146 15.63 2.01 -1.46
N GLY A 147 16.19 3.19 -1.75
CA GLY A 147 15.45 4.46 -1.74
C GLY A 147 14.25 4.43 -2.69
N ASP A 148 14.41 3.88 -3.89
CA ASP A 148 13.30 3.78 -4.85
C ASP A 148 12.21 2.78 -4.41
N ILE A 149 12.61 1.66 -3.78
CA ILE A 149 11.66 0.71 -3.19
C ILE A 149 10.84 1.38 -2.07
N LEU A 150 11.50 2.16 -1.20
CA LEU A 150 10.83 2.89 -0.12
C LEU A 150 9.88 3.97 -0.66
N ASN A 151 10.28 4.71 -1.70
CA ASN A 151 9.43 5.69 -2.37
C ASN A 151 8.20 5.03 -3.02
N PHE A 152 8.39 3.85 -3.61
CA PHE A 152 7.27 3.09 -4.16
C PHE A 152 6.34 2.61 -3.04
N MET A 153 6.87 2.13 -1.93
CA MET A 153 6.10 1.72 -0.75
C MET A 153 5.24 2.88 -0.21
N ASP A 154 5.82 4.09 -0.11
CA ASP A 154 5.11 5.30 0.32
C ASP A 154 3.99 5.69 -0.68
N THR A 155 4.24 5.57 -1.98
CA THR A 155 3.23 5.82 -3.02
C THR A 155 2.04 4.85 -2.89
N ILE A 156 2.31 3.55 -2.74
CA ILE A 156 1.26 2.54 -2.52
C ILE A 156 0.50 2.79 -1.21
N GLY A 157 1.19 3.18 -0.14
CA GLY A 157 0.57 3.53 1.14
C GLY A 157 -0.41 4.71 1.03
N ARG A 158 -0.06 5.71 0.24
CA ARG A 158 -0.93 6.87 -0.04
C ARG A 158 -2.12 6.50 -0.93
N GLU A 159 -1.89 5.82 -2.04
CA GLU A 159 -2.96 5.38 -2.96
C GLU A 159 -3.93 4.40 -2.29
N GLY A 160 -3.42 3.52 -1.43
CA GLY A 160 -4.22 2.59 -0.64
C GLY A 160 -4.98 3.23 0.52
N ARG A 161 -4.92 4.56 0.65
CA ARG A 161 -5.55 5.31 1.75
C ARG A 161 -5.16 4.78 3.14
N MET A 162 -3.99 4.15 3.27
CA MET A 162 -3.54 3.55 4.52
C MET A 162 -3.25 4.60 5.59
N LEU A 163 -2.87 5.81 5.18
CA LEU A 163 -2.59 6.95 6.07
C LEU A 163 -3.84 7.74 6.48
N GLN A 164 -5.01 7.43 5.90
CA GLN A 164 -6.28 8.12 6.17
C GLN A 164 -7.15 7.37 7.20
N ASP A 165 -6.53 6.63 8.13
CA ASP A 165 -7.30 5.97 9.18
C ASP A 165 -7.78 7.00 10.21
N SER A 166 -9.07 6.93 10.54
CA SER A 166 -9.68 7.77 11.58
C SER A 166 -9.22 7.38 13.00
N ASP A 167 -8.57 6.21 13.15
CA ASP A 167 -7.98 5.77 14.40
C ASP A 167 -6.50 6.22 14.48
N PRO A 168 -6.15 7.12 15.43
CA PRO A 168 -4.78 7.59 15.61
C PRO A 168 -3.77 6.46 15.88
N ALA A 169 -4.20 5.39 16.58
CA ALA A 169 -3.32 4.25 16.87
C ALA A 169 -2.93 3.49 15.60
N ASN A 170 -3.88 3.27 14.70
CA ASN A 170 -3.62 2.63 13.41
C ASN A 170 -2.74 3.51 12.51
N SER A 171 -2.98 4.82 12.48
CA SER A 171 -2.15 5.77 11.72
C SER A 171 -0.70 5.77 12.22
N TYR A 172 -0.48 5.68 13.54
CA TYR A 172 0.86 5.57 14.12
C TYR A 172 1.56 4.26 13.74
N LEU A 173 0.87 3.14 13.80
CA LEU A 173 1.41 1.83 13.42
C LEU A 173 1.78 1.80 11.94
N ILE A 174 0.92 2.30 11.07
CA ILE A 174 1.15 2.36 9.63
C ILE A 174 2.35 3.25 9.31
N ASN A 175 2.43 4.43 9.91
CA ASN A 175 3.56 5.35 9.72
C ASN A 175 4.88 4.74 10.22
N SER A 176 4.87 4.03 11.34
CA SER A 176 6.04 3.30 11.85
C SER A 176 6.47 2.20 10.89
N LEU A 177 5.53 1.44 10.31
CA LEU A 177 5.81 0.37 9.35
C LEU A 177 6.35 0.91 8.02
N LEU A 178 5.86 2.06 7.56
CA LEU A 178 6.24 2.65 6.28
C LEU A 178 7.56 3.45 6.36
N HIS A 179 7.78 4.17 7.43
CA HIS A 179 8.87 5.16 7.50
C HIS A 179 9.94 4.85 8.56
N THR A 180 9.57 4.36 9.72
CA THR A 180 10.52 4.22 10.84
C THR A 180 11.34 2.95 10.73
N ILE A 181 10.72 1.81 10.49
CA ILE A 181 11.41 0.51 10.44
C ILE A 181 12.34 0.39 9.22
N PRO A 182 11.90 0.74 7.97
CA PRO A 182 12.76 0.63 6.80
C PRO A 182 14.00 1.55 6.85
N ASN A 183 13.93 2.69 7.52
CA ASN A 183 15.04 3.65 7.62
C ASN A 183 16.12 3.22 8.63
N GLN A 184 15.89 2.18 9.42
CA GLN A 184 16.86 1.67 10.40
C GLN A 184 17.71 0.48 9.86
N VAL A 185 17.44 0.00 8.65
CA VAL A 185 18.16 -1.07 7.95
C VAL A 185 19.13 -0.48 6.94
#